data_9815eb1c462a32052128d628aaad307e
#
_entry.id   9815eb1c462a32052128d628aaad307e
#
_cell.length_a   1.000
_cell.length_b   1.000
_cell.length_c   1.000
_cell.angle_alpha   90.00
_cell.angle_beta   90.00
_cell.angle_gamma   90.00
#
_symmetry.space_group_name_H-M   'P 1'
#
loop_
_entity.id
_entity.type
_entity.pdbx_description
1 polymer ?
#
loop_
_entity_poly.entity_id
_entity_poly.type
_entity_poly.pdbx_seq_one_letter_code
_entity_poly.pdbx_strand_id
1 'polypeptide(L)'
;MKICIVTDMEGLAGVGDWEQCYATDDHAPAYLHGLDQLAADTNATVAGCFDAGATEVVVWDGHGRNGQRAFTRVALDPRATLSRLVPGRPLVLEGLDASAAGIVMVGQHAMAGTLGGFLDHTQCPKEICRYLINGTEHGEMSQCALHAGAFGVPLLHVSGDEALCAEARRLFPWTRTTATKRGTGWETCELYPPAEVRAKIRRDVAEAISHRRQA
;
A
#
# COMPACT_ATOMS: atom_id res chain seq x y z
N MET A 1 -10.69 -18.06 2.44
CA MET A 1 -10.29 -17.12 1.37
C MET A 1 -9.09 -16.35 1.88
N LYS A 2 -7.96 -16.45 1.19
CA LYS A 2 -6.71 -15.76 1.54
C LYS A 2 -6.64 -14.42 0.82
N ILE A 3 -6.33 -13.35 1.54
CA ILE A 3 -6.05 -12.00 1.02
C ILE A 3 -4.65 -11.59 1.45
N CYS A 4 -3.93 -10.99 0.54
CA CYS A 4 -2.58 -10.48 0.79
C CYS A 4 -2.59 -8.96 0.81
N ILE A 5 -1.97 -8.35 1.82
CA ILE A 5 -1.86 -6.90 1.99
C ILE A 5 -0.39 -6.50 1.82
N VAL A 6 -0.15 -5.48 1.01
CA VAL A 6 1.17 -4.85 0.86
C VAL A 6 1.07 -3.43 1.39
N THR A 7 1.95 -3.06 2.31
CA THR A 7 1.92 -1.74 2.93
C THR A 7 3.06 -0.86 2.45
N ASP A 8 2.82 0.45 2.51
CA ASP A 8 3.77 1.51 2.27
C ASP A 8 3.43 2.70 3.18
N MET A 9 4.23 3.76 3.22
CA MET A 9 4.03 4.82 4.21
C MET A 9 3.60 6.16 3.64
N GLU A 10 4.05 6.55 2.47
CA GLU A 10 3.82 7.88 1.89
C GLU A 10 2.34 8.20 1.68
N GLY A 11 1.59 7.21 1.25
CA GLY A 11 0.16 7.33 0.96
C GLY A 11 -0.77 7.12 2.16
N LEU A 12 -0.29 6.94 3.38
CA LEU A 12 -1.12 6.70 4.57
C LEU A 12 -1.96 7.91 4.96
N ALA A 13 -3.14 7.67 5.51
CA ALA A 13 -3.95 8.71 6.13
C ALA A 13 -3.22 9.31 7.33
N GLY A 14 -3.13 10.65 7.39
CA GLY A 14 -2.44 11.37 8.47
C GLY A 14 -0.92 11.49 8.31
N VAL A 15 -0.33 10.94 7.25
CA VAL A 15 1.05 11.20 6.84
C VAL A 15 1.07 12.34 5.85
N GLY A 16 1.78 13.41 6.16
CA GLY A 16 1.87 14.63 5.34
C GLY A 16 3.26 15.25 5.33
N ASP A 17 4.27 14.51 5.80
CA ASP A 17 5.64 14.94 5.91
C ASP A 17 6.60 13.81 5.60
N TRP A 18 7.72 14.11 4.94
CA TRP A 18 8.80 13.19 4.64
C TRP A 18 9.35 12.49 5.89
N GLU A 19 9.52 13.23 6.99
CA GLU A 19 10.07 12.71 8.24
C GLU A 19 9.18 11.64 8.89
N GLN A 20 7.90 11.59 8.52
CA GLN A 20 6.99 10.54 8.98
C GLN A 20 7.20 9.21 8.26
N CYS A 21 7.79 9.24 7.07
CA CYS A 21 8.07 8.03 6.28
C CYS A 21 9.51 7.55 6.44
N TYR A 22 10.47 8.47 6.57
CA TYR A 22 11.90 8.16 6.51
C TYR A 22 12.62 8.69 7.75
N ALA A 23 12.96 7.79 8.64
CA ALA A 23 13.74 8.16 9.81
C ALA A 23 15.25 7.99 9.55
N THR A 24 16.02 9.00 9.95
CA THR A 24 17.46 8.84 10.22
C THR A 24 17.70 8.24 11.60
N ASP A 25 16.75 8.44 12.51
CA ASP A 25 16.67 7.86 13.85
C ASP A 25 15.30 7.16 14.01
N ASP A 26 15.33 5.89 14.26
CA ASP A 26 14.15 5.04 14.48
C ASP A 26 13.27 5.49 15.67
N HIS A 27 13.74 6.39 16.51
CA HIS A 27 13.02 6.96 17.66
C HIS A 27 12.51 8.39 17.39
N ALA A 28 12.71 8.92 16.18
CA ALA A 28 12.22 10.26 15.83
C ALA A 28 10.69 10.33 16.01
N PRO A 29 10.17 11.33 16.73
CA PRO A 29 8.72 11.43 17.01
C PRO A 29 7.86 11.45 15.74
N ALA A 30 8.31 12.09 14.66
CA ALA A 30 7.61 12.13 13.39
C ALA A 30 7.48 10.73 12.79
N TYR A 31 8.56 9.95 12.78
CA TYR A 31 8.54 8.57 12.28
C TYR A 31 7.66 7.66 13.13
N LEU A 32 7.72 7.76 14.45
CA LEU A 32 6.84 6.99 15.33
C LEU A 32 5.37 7.32 15.07
N HIS A 33 5.04 8.60 14.82
CA HIS A 33 3.71 8.97 14.38
C HIS A 33 3.34 8.31 13.05
N GLY A 34 4.24 8.30 12.06
CA GLY A 34 4.04 7.57 10.79
C GLY A 34 3.74 6.10 10.99
N LEU A 35 4.46 5.42 11.90
CA LEU A 35 4.22 4.02 12.24
C LEU A 35 2.83 3.80 12.87
N ASP A 36 2.36 4.73 13.72
CA ASP A 36 0.99 4.67 14.27
C ASP A 36 -0.06 4.77 13.15
N GLN A 37 0.18 5.64 12.13
CA GLN A 37 -0.71 5.75 10.98
C GLN A 37 -0.69 4.46 10.14
N LEU A 38 0.50 3.86 9.93
CA LEU A 38 0.65 2.59 9.23
C LEU A 38 -0.16 1.48 9.91
N ALA A 39 -0.04 1.34 11.23
CA ALA A 39 -0.82 0.36 11.97
C ALA A 39 -2.32 0.61 11.83
N ALA A 40 -2.76 1.86 11.95
CA ALA A 40 -4.16 2.22 11.91
C ALA A 40 -4.81 1.94 10.54
N ASP A 41 -4.15 2.33 9.43
CA ASP A 41 -4.65 2.09 8.08
C ASP A 41 -4.62 0.61 7.72
N THR A 42 -3.55 -0.10 8.11
CA THR A 42 -3.43 -1.55 7.88
C THR A 42 -4.49 -2.31 8.67
N ASN A 43 -4.74 -1.96 9.92
CA ASN A 43 -5.75 -2.62 10.74
C ASN A 43 -7.18 -2.35 10.22
N ALA A 44 -7.45 -1.15 9.69
CA ALA A 44 -8.71 -0.87 9.00
C ALA A 44 -8.90 -1.75 7.75
N THR A 45 -7.81 -1.96 7.00
CA THR A 45 -7.79 -2.84 5.83
C THR A 45 -8.00 -4.31 6.22
N VAL A 46 -7.31 -4.79 7.25
CA VAL A 46 -7.49 -6.14 7.80
C VAL A 46 -8.95 -6.36 8.23
N ALA A 47 -9.54 -5.39 8.93
CA ALA A 47 -10.94 -5.46 9.32
C ALA A 47 -11.86 -5.58 8.09
N GLY A 48 -11.65 -4.78 7.05
CA GLY A 48 -12.40 -4.87 5.79
C GLY A 48 -12.26 -6.23 5.09
N CYS A 49 -11.08 -6.85 5.14
CA CYS A 49 -10.87 -8.19 4.61
C CYS A 49 -11.76 -9.23 5.34
N PHE A 50 -11.77 -9.19 6.68
CA PHE A 50 -12.59 -10.11 7.47
C PHE A 50 -14.09 -9.83 7.35
N ASP A 51 -14.51 -8.57 7.23
CA ASP A 51 -15.91 -8.20 6.96
C ASP A 51 -16.40 -8.82 5.63
N ALA A 52 -15.51 -8.99 4.65
CA ALA A 52 -15.81 -9.66 3.38
C ALA A 52 -15.65 -11.19 3.40
N GLY A 53 -15.41 -11.79 4.58
CA GLY A 53 -15.29 -13.23 4.75
C GLY A 53 -13.91 -13.80 4.39
N ALA A 54 -12.84 -13.02 4.47
CA ALA A 54 -11.49 -13.57 4.46
C ALA A 54 -11.31 -14.52 5.64
N THR A 55 -10.59 -15.61 5.43
CA THR A 55 -10.25 -16.60 6.47
C THR A 55 -8.76 -16.57 6.80
N GLU A 56 -7.98 -15.92 5.95
CA GLU A 56 -6.54 -15.73 6.09
C GLU A 56 -6.16 -14.36 5.52
N VAL A 57 -5.44 -13.57 6.28
CA VAL A 57 -4.90 -12.27 5.85
C VAL A 57 -3.40 -12.26 6.15
N VAL A 58 -2.61 -12.08 5.10
CA VAL A 58 -1.14 -11.99 5.19
C VAL A 58 -0.72 -10.58 4.86
N VAL A 59 0.06 -9.95 5.74
CA VAL A 59 0.54 -8.57 5.58
C VAL A 59 2.04 -8.58 5.30
N TRP A 60 2.45 -7.87 4.26
CA TRP A 60 3.85 -7.54 3.98
C TRP A 60 4.11 -6.09 4.26
N ASP A 61 5.13 -5.84 5.06
CA ASP A 61 5.71 -4.52 5.25
C ASP A 61 6.61 -4.23 4.05
N GLY A 62 6.12 -3.40 3.11
CA GLY A 62 6.80 -3.09 1.86
C GLY A 62 7.74 -1.89 1.95
N HIS A 63 7.60 -1.06 3.01
CA HIS A 63 8.34 0.19 3.12
C HIS A 63 9.75 0.01 3.70
N GLY A 64 10.71 0.74 3.08
CA GLY A 64 12.03 0.99 3.65
C GLY A 64 13.14 -0.02 3.31
N ARG A 65 14.39 0.45 3.52
CA ARG A 65 15.63 -0.24 3.14
C ARG A 65 15.81 -1.62 3.78
N ASN A 66 15.24 -1.82 4.93
CA ASN A 66 15.44 -3.02 5.74
C ASN A 66 14.17 -3.86 5.84
N GLY A 67 13.19 -3.62 4.99
CA GLY A 67 11.89 -4.28 4.92
C GLY A 67 11.41 -4.93 6.22
N GLN A 68 10.19 -4.58 6.69
CA GLN A 68 9.52 -5.36 7.74
C GLN A 68 9.88 -5.05 9.19
N ARG A 69 10.43 -3.87 9.50
CA ARG A 69 10.65 -3.49 10.90
C ARG A 69 9.52 -2.63 11.48
N ALA A 70 8.67 -2.03 10.65
CA ALA A 70 7.60 -1.17 11.12
C ALA A 70 6.67 -1.91 12.09
N PHE A 71 6.20 -3.07 11.71
CA PHE A 71 5.30 -3.90 12.55
C PHE A 71 6.00 -4.61 13.73
N THR A 72 7.29 -4.47 13.92
CA THR A 72 7.94 -4.86 15.18
C THR A 72 7.70 -3.83 16.28
N ARG A 73 7.25 -2.63 15.95
CA ARG A 73 7.07 -1.49 16.84
C ARG A 73 5.61 -1.10 17.06
N VAL A 74 4.72 -1.50 16.15
CA VAL A 74 3.30 -1.18 16.22
C VAL A 74 2.45 -2.45 16.13
N ALA A 75 1.25 -2.40 16.71
CA ALA A 75 0.37 -3.56 16.79
C ALA A 75 -0.39 -3.80 15.49
N LEU A 76 -0.12 -4.94 14.86
CA LEU A 76 -0.97 -5.48 13.81
C LEU A 76 -2.18 -6.19 14.45
N ASP A 77 -3.34 -6.13 13.78
CA ASP A 77 -4.53 -6.91 14.16
C ASP A 77 -4.14 -8.40 14.32
N PRO A 78 -4.40 -9.01 15.48
CA PRO A 78 -3.92 -10.37 15.78
C PRO A 78 -4.51 -11.46 14.89
N ARG A 79 -5.52 -11.15 14.10
CA ARG A 79 -6.09 -12.07 13.11
C ARG A 79 -5.27 -12.15 11.83
N ALA A 80 -4.40 -11.16 11.57
CA ALA A 80 -3.53 -11.14 10.40
C ALA A 80 -2.16 -11.73 10.74
N THR A 81 -1.52 -12.33 9.76
CA THR A 81 -0.15 -12.85 9.87
C THR A 81 0.80 -11.90 9.17
N LEU A 82 1.83 -11.46 9.88
CA LEU A 82 2.94 -10.71 9.26
C LEU A 82 3.82 -11.70 8.51
N SER A 83 3.97 -11.49 7.20
CA SER A 83 4.92 -12.24 6.39
C SER A 83 6.35 -11.82 6.72
N ARG A 84 7.29 -12.74 6.62
CA ARG A 84 8.72 -12.48 6.86
C ARG A 84 9.47 -12.47 5.56
N LEU A 85 10.33 -11.47 5.35
CA LEU A 85 11.29 -11.52 4.26
C LEU A 85 12.28 -12.66 4.48
N VAL A 86 12.51 -13.45 3.43
CA VAL A 86 13.59 -14.43 3.42
C VAL A 86 14.86 -13.71 2.97
N PRO A 87 15.91 -13.68 3.82
CA PRO A 87 17.18 -13.08 3.44
C PRO A 87 17.71 -13.67 2.13
N GLY A 88 18.16 -12.80 1.22
CA GLY A 88 18.75 -13.19 -0.07
C GLY A 88 17.75 -13.54 -1.18
N ARG A 89 16.44 -13.43 -0.94
CA ARG A 89 15.45 -13.45 -2.02
C ARG A 89 15.08 -12.01 -2.39
N PRO A 90 15.05 -11.65 -3.69
CA PRO A 90 14.47 -10.38 -4.11
C PRO A 90 13.01 -10.33 -3.66
N LEU A 91 12.42 -9.15 -3.62
CA LEU A 91 11.03 -8.83 -3.25
C LEU A 91 10.00 -9.83 -3.84
N VAL A 92 10.09 -11.05 -3.42
CA VAL A 92 9.06 -12.05 -3.65
C VAL A 92 8.11 -11.86 -2.48
N LEU A 93 6.89 -11.50 -2.79
CA LEU A 93 5.80 -11.46 -1.83
C LEU A 93 5.66 -12.88 -1.26
N GLU A 94 6.36 -13.14 -0.14
CA GLU A 94 6.46 -14.48 0.42
C GLU A 94 5.08 -14.95 0.87
N GLY A 95 4.71 -16.15 0.40
CA GLY A 95 3.36 -16.68 0.61
C GLY A 95 2.32 -16.20 -0.40
N LEU A 96 2.70 -15.36 -1.39
CA LEU A 96 1.85 -15.13 -2.54
C LEU A 96 1.94 -16.32 -3.48
N ASP A 97 0.79 -16.91 -3.76
CA ASP A 97 0.60 -18.00 -4.69
C ASP A 97 -0.83 -17.95 -5.25
N ALA A 98 -1.13 -18.82 -6.19
CA ALA A 98 -2.46 -18.90 -6.83
C ALA A 98 -3.62 -19.22 -5.86
N SER A 99 -3.37 -19.51 -4.58
CA SER A 99 -4.42 -19.68 -3.57
C SER A 99 -4.95 -18.34 -3.02
N ALA A 100 -4.21 -17.24 -3.22
CA ALA A 100 -4.66 -15.92 -2.84
C ALA A 100 -5.80 -15.45 -3.74
N ALA A 101 -6.87 -14.94 -3.16
CA ALA A 101 -8.02 -14.45 -3.89
C ALA A 101 -7.83 -13.01 -4.41
N GLY A 102 -6.81 -12.31 -3.95
CA GLY A 102 -6.44 -10.98 -4.37
C GLY A 102 -5.38 -10.34 -3.49
N ILE A 103 -4.78 -9.25 -3.99
CA ILE A 103 -3.94 -8.36 -3.20
C ILE A 103 -4.67 -7.05 -2.94
N VAL A 104 -4.37 -6.44 -1.79
CA VAL A 104 -4.79 -5.11 -1.36
C VAL A 104 -3.55 -4.32 -1.01
N MET A 105 -3.44 -3.07 -1.44
CA MET A 105 -2.28 -2.23 -1.15
C MET A 105 -2.68 -1.02 -0.31
N VAL A 106 -1.86 -0.68 0.68
CA VAL A 106 -2.13 0.33 1.69
C VAL A 106 -1.01 1.35 1.72
N GLY A 107 -1.36 2.64 1.70
CA GLY A 107 -0.39 3.70 1.88
C GLY A 107 0.56 3.92 0.71
N GLN A 108 0.16 3.53 -0.49
CA GLN A 108 0.97 3.63 -1.69
C GLN A 108 1.05 5.07 -2.22
N HIS A 109 2.07 5.37 -2.99
CA HIS A 109 2.32 6.64 -3.66
C HIS A 109 2.32 6.50 -5.18
N ALA A 110 2.17 7.61 -5.90
CA ALA A 110 2.24 7.62 -7.37
C ALA A 110 3.68 7.36 -7.87
N MET A 111 3.82 6.91 -9.12
CA MET A 111 5.12 6.73 -9.76
C MET A 111 5.86 8.06 -9.93
N ALA A 112 7.19 7.99 -10.03
CA ALA A 112 8.09 9.13 -10.22
C ALA A 112 7.61 10.07 -11.34
N GLY A 113 7.61 11.38 -11.07
CA GLY A 113 7.24 12.43 -12.01
C GLY A 113 5.73 12.65 -12.19
N THR A 114 4.90 12.09 -11.32
CA THR A 114 3.44 12.26 -11.38
C THR A 114 3.02 13.61 -10.81
N LEU A 115 2.43 14.46 -11.64
CA LEU A 115 1.90 15.76 -11.19
C LEU A 115 0.82 15.56 -10.12
N GLY A 116 0.98 16.28 -8.99
CA GLY A 116 0.08 16.16 -7.84
C GLY A 116 0.30 14.89 -7.02
N GLY A 117 1.38 14.15 -7.27
CA GLY A 117 1.83 13.08 -6.38
C GLY A 117 2.51 13.66 -5.13
N PHE A 118 2.20 13.11 -3.97
CA PHE A 118 2.90 13.40 -2.72
C PHE A 118 4.01 12.37 -2.54
N LEU A 119 5.26 12.85 -2.42
CA LEU A 119 6.48 12.04 -2.34
C LEU A 119 6.59 11.01 -3.48
N ASP A 120 6.09 11.37 -4.67
CA ASP A 120 6.09 10.50 -5.83
C ASP A 120 7.51 10.06 -6.22
N HIS A 121 7.69 8.77 -6.37
CA HIS A 121 8.97 8.17 -6.77
C HIS A 121 8.76 6.76 -7.32
N THR A 122 9.85 6.10 -7.72
CA THR A 122 9.84 4.69 -8.10
C THR A 122 11.11 4.03 -7.58
N GLN A 123 11.01 3.17 -6.59
CA GLN A 123 12.09 2.42 -5.93
C GLN A 123 13.10 3.34 -5.21
N CYS A 124 13.91 4.07 -5.94
CA CYS A 124 14.89 4.99 -5.40
C CYS A 124 14.67 6.39 -5.99
N PRO A 125 14.19 7.38 -5.22
CA PRO A 125 13.89 8.71 -5.72
C PRO A 125 15.10 9.46 -6.27
N LYS A 126 16.32 9.05 -5.89
CA LYS A 126 17.58 9.68 -6.33
C LYS A 126 18.14 9.07 -7.63
N GLU A 127 17.68 7.90 -8.04
CA GLU A 127 18.32 7.12 -9.10
C GLU A 127 17.37 6.74 -10.23
N ILE A 128 16.09 6.57 -9.95
CA ILE A 128 15.12 6.06 -10.90
C ILE A 128 14.06 7.12 -11.22
N CYS A 129 14.21 7.74 -12.40
CA CYS A 129 13.22 8.69 -12.90
C CYS A 129 12.05 8.01 -13.61
N ARG A 130 12.28 6.84 -14.21
CA ARG A 130 11.29 6.10 -14.99
C ARG A 130 11.59 4.60 -14.91
N TYR A 131 10.55 3.81 -14.75
CA TYR A 131 10.62 2.35 -14.82
C TYR A 131 9.66 1.85 -15.90
N LEU A 132 10.17 1.13 -16.90
CA LEU A 132 9.38 0.66 -18.02
C LEU A 132 9.29 -0.87 -18.05
N ILE A 133 8.08 -1.37 -18.20
CA ILE A 133 7.79 -2.77 -18.50
C ILE A 133 7.09 -2.81 -19.85
N ASN A 134 7.70 -3.46 -20.85
CA ASN A 134 7.16 -3.53 -22.20
C ASN A 134 6.79 -2.16 -22.81
N GLY A 135 7.59 -1.12 -22.50
CA GLY A 135 7.37 0.24 -23.03
C GLY A 135 6.34 1.07 -22.27
N THR A 136 5.67 0.54 -21.27
CA THR A 136 4.73 1.26 -20.39
C THR A 136 5.40 1.64 -19.09
N GLU A 137 5.15 2.85 -18.59
CA GLU A 137 5.66 3.29 -17.29
C GLU A 137 4.89 2.66 -16.13
N HIS A 138 5.66 2.21 -15.14
CA HIS A 138 5.14 1.54 -13.95
C HIS A 138 5.80 2.05 -12.68
N GLY A 139 5.00 2.46 -11.71
CA GLY A 139 5.40 2.68 -10.31
C GLY A 139 5.40 1.38 -9.51
N GLU A 140 5.65 1.48 -8.22
CA GLU A 140 5.78 0.33 -7.32
C GLU A 140 4.46 -0.43 -7.15
N MET A 141 3.35 0.30 -7.03
CA MET A 141 2.00 -0.28 -7.00
C MET A 141 1.77 -1.21 -8.19
N SER A 142 2.05 -0.72 -9.40
CA SER A 142 1.80 -1.50 -10.61
C SER A 142 2.81 -2.64 -10.81
N GLN A 143 4.07 -2.48 -10.39
CA GLN A 143 5.06 -3.57 -10.39
C GLN A 143 4.59 -4.71 -9.49
N CYS A 144 4.11 -4.39 -8.29
CA CYS A 144 3.57 -5.38 -7.35
C CYS A 144 2.30 -6.05 -7.90
N ALA A 145 1.39 -5.27 -8.50
CA ALA A 145 0.17 -5.80 -9.13
C ALA A 145 0.47 -6.76 -10.30
N LEU A 146 1.45 -6.42 -11.14
CA LEU A 146 1.89 -7.29 -12.25
C LEU A 146 2.54 -8.57 -11.73
N HIS A 147 3.34 -8.47 -10.65
CA HIS A 147 3.90 -9.66 -10.01
C HIS A 147 2.81 -10.59 -9.47
N ALA A 148 1.80 -10.06 -8.80
CA ALA A 148 0.66 -10.85 -8.34
C ALA A 148 -0.14 -11.44 -9.51
N GLY A 149 -0.32 -10.67 -10.58
CA GLY A 149 -0.98 -11.10 -11.82
C GLY A 149 -0.32 -12.30 -12.48
N ALA A 150 1.01 -12.48 -12.34
CA ALA A 150 1.72 -13.67 -12.82
C ALA A 150 1.25 -14.96 -12.12
N PHE A 151 0.64 -14.88 -10.96
CA PHE A 151 0.01 -15.98 -10.23
C PHE A 151 -1.51 -16.05 -10.45
N GLY A 152 -2.07 -15.17 -11.30
CA GLY A 152 -3.52 -15.04 -11.47
C GLY A 152 -4.23 -14.33 -10.31
N VAL A 153 -3.49 -13.55 -9.52
CA VAL A 153 -4.00 -12.86 -8.32
C VAL A 153 -4.22 -11.37 -8.64
N PRO A 154 -5.48 -10.87 -8.66
CA PRO A 154 -5.76 -9.49 -9.03
C PRO A 154 -5.45 -8.49 -7.90
N LEU A 155 -5.12 -7.24 -8.29
CA LEU A 155 -5.17 -6.09 -7.40
C LEU A 155 -6.64 -5.67 -7.19
N LEU A 156 -7.15 -5.80 -5.98
CA LEU A 156 -8.55 -5.53 -5.66
C LEU A 156 -8.78 -4.11 -5.16
N HIS A 157 -7.87 -3.61 -4.32
CA HIS A 157 -7.98 -2.27 -3.73
C HIS A 157 -6.59 -1.68 -3.51
N VAL A 158 -6.50 -0.35 -3.62
CA VAL A 158 -5.34 0.42 -3.21
C VAL A 158 -5.74 1.73 -2.53
N SER A 159 -5.04 2.10 -1.46
CA SER A 159 -5.14 3.42 -0.83
C SER A 159 -3.83 4.20 -0.97
N GLY A 160 -3.96 5.51 -1.17
CA GLY A 160 -2.85 6.44 -1.31
C GLY A 160 -3.34 7.84 -1.66
N ASP A 161 -2.50 8.69 -2.22
CA ASP A 161 -2.91 10.01 -2.66
C ASP A 161 -3.84 9.96 -3.89
N GLU A 162 -4.42 11.10 -4.28
CA GLU A 162 -5.32 11.16 -5.46
C GLU A 162 -4.62 10.80 -6.76
N ALA A 163 -3.32 11.13 -6.88
CA ALA A 163 -2.53 10.86 -8.08
C ALA A 163 -2.30 9.35 -8.25
N LEU A 164 -1.95 8.64 -7.19
CA LEU A 164 -1.89 7.19 -7.18
C LEU A 164 -3.26 6.57 -7.51
N CYS A 165 -4.34 7.08 -6.93
CA CYS A 165 -5.67 6.57 -7.22
C CYS A 165 -6.05 6.72 -8.70
N ALA A 166 -5.61 7.81 -9.35
CA ALA A 166 -5.79 8.01 -10.79
C ALA A 166 -4.92 7.03 -11.61
N GLU A 167 -3.66 6.82 -11.19
CA GLU A 167 -2.75 5.83 -11.79
C GLU A 167 -3.36 4.42 -11.73
N ALA A 168 -3.84 4.00 -10.56
CA ALA A 168 -4.45 2.70 -10.37
C ALA A 168 -5.66 2.48 -11.28
N ARG A 169 -6.58 3.44 -11.35
CA ARG A 169 -7.76 3.34 -12.23
C ARG A 169 -7.39 3.29 -13.71
N ARG A 170 -6.31 3.96 -14.11
CA ARG A 170 -5.82 3.93 -15.51
C ARG A 170 -5.22 2.58 -15.87
N LEU A 171 -4.43 1.98 -14.98
CA LEU A 171 -3.71 0.72 -15.26
C LEU A 171 -4.55 -0.53 -14.96
N PHE A 172 -5.40 -0.46 -13.95
CA PHE A 172 -6.23 -1.56 -13.45
C PHE A 172 -7.67 -1.06 -13.21
N PRO A 173 -8.50 -0.91 -14.27
CA PRO A 173 -9.82 -0.26 -14.19
C PRO A 173 -10.81 -0.93 -13.21
N TRP A 174 -10.59 -2.19 -12.89
CA TRP A 174 -11.40 -2.94 -11.92
C TRP A 174 -11.02 -2.67 -10.46
N THR A 175 -9.83 -2.08 -10.21
CA THR A 175 -9.32 -1.85 -8.87
C THR A 175 -10.09 -0.72 -8.18
N ARG A 176 -10.58 -0.97 -6.98
CA ARG A 176 -11.13 0.08 -6.12
C ARG A 176 -10.00 0.92 -5.51
N THR A 177 -10.29 2.20 -5.32
CA THR A 177 -9.30 3.14 -4.78
C THR A 177 -9.87 3.95 -3.62
N THR A 178 -9.05 4.23 -2.61
CA THR A 178 -9.39 5.17 -1.53
C THR A 178 -8.31 6.24 -1.42
N ALA A 179 -8.67 7.50 -1.74
CA ALA A 179 -7.78 8.62 -1.55
C ALA A 179 -7.66 9.00 -0.08
N THR A 180 -6.43 9.22 0.39
CA THR A 180 -6.07 9.59 1.75
C THR A 180 -5.73 11.07 1.88
N LYS A 181 -5.30 11.67 0.77
CA LYS A 181 -4.84 13.06 0.65
C LYS A 181 -4.84 13.51 -0.80
N ARG A 182 -4.70 14.80 -1.00
CA ARG A 182 -4.40 15.43 -2.29
C ARG A 182 -2.99 16.03 -2.25
N GLY A 183 -2.09 15.58 -3.10
CA GLY A 183 -0.79 16.21 -3.27
C GLY A 183 -0.92 17.60 -3.89
N THR A 184 -0.17 18.57 -3.33
CA THR A 184 -0.11 19.96 -3.81
C THR A 184 1.29 20.34 -4.29
N GLY A 185 2.27 19.47 -4.05
CA GLY A 185 3.66 19.51 -4.47
C GLY A 185 4.35 18.25 -4.00
N TRP A 186 5.63 18.09 -4.33
CA TRP A 186 6.35 16.86 -4.02
C TRP A 186 6.35 16.53 -2.52
N GLU A 187 6.58 17.51 -1.64
CA GLU A 187 6.58 17.35 -0.17
C GLU A 187 5.38 18.01 0.50
N THR A 188 4.34 18.36 -0.26
CA THR A 188 3.18 19.06 0.30
C THR A 188 1.88 18.41 -0.10
N CYS A 189 0.93 18.34 0.82
CA CYS A 189 -0.39 17.77 0.57
C CYS A 189 -1.47 18.37 1.47
N GLU A 190 -2.71 18.19 1.06
CA GLU A 190 -3.91 18.38 1.88
C GLU A 190 -4.40 17.04 2.39
N LEU A 191 -4.30 16.83 3.70
CA LEU A 191 -4.76 15.59 4.33
C LEU A 191 -6.29 15.53 4.40
N TYR A 192 -6.86 14.38 4.12
CA TYR A 192 -8.26 14.10 4.46
C TYR A 192 -8.35 13.61 5.92
N PRO A 193 -9.51 13.80 6.60
CA PRO A 193 -9.66 13.38 7.99
C PRO A 193 -9.35 11.88 8.18
N PRO A 194 -8.32 11.50 8.94
CA PRO A 194 -7.85 10.10 8.97
C PRO A 194 -8.92 9.11 9.45
N ALA A 195 -9.79 9.49 10.38
CA ALA A 195 -10.86 8.63 10.87
C ALA A 195 -11.87 8.30 9.77
N GLU A 196 -12.24 9.27 8.94
CA GLU A 196 -13.17 9.08 7.82
C GLU A 196 -12.53 8.24 6.71
N VAL A 197 -11.24 8.51 6.42
CA VAL A 197 -10.47 7.74 5.44
C VAL A 197 -10.41 6.27 5.86
N ARG A 198 -10.09 5.96 7.11
CA ARG A 198 -10.02 4.57 7.61
C ARG A 198 -11.36 3.86 7.56
N ALA A 199 -12.44 4.55 7.92
CA ALA A 199 -13.78 4.00 7.77
C ALA A 199 -14.10 3.71 6.29
N LYS A 200 -13.64 4.58 5.37
CA LYS A 200 -13.79 4.37 3.93
C LYS A 200 -12.92 3.22 3.43
N ILE A 201 -11.65 3.12 3.83
CA ILE A 201 -10.75 2.00 3.50
C ILE A 201 -11.41 0.67 3.87
N ARG A 202 -11.86 0.52 5.13
CA ARG A 202 -12.52 -0.71 5.60
C ARG A 202 -13.70 -1.10 4.71
N ARG A 203 -14.58 -0.16 4.39
CA ARG A 203 -15.74 -0.39 3.54
C ARG A 203 -15.35 -0.72 2.11
N ASP A 204 -14.47 0.08 1.49
CA ASP A 204 -14.07 -0.09 0.09
C ASP A 204 -13.32 -1.40 -0.13
N VAL A 205 -12.49 -1.83 0.83
CA VAL A 205 -11.82 -3.14 0.83
C VAL A 205 -12.85 -4.27 0.89
N ALA A 206 -13.82 -4.18 1.80
CA ALA A 206 -14.87 -5.20 1.91
C ALA A 206 -15.68 -5.33 0.61
N GLU A 207 -16.02 -4.21 0.00
CA GLU A 207 -16.74 -4.18 -1.28
C GLU A 207 -15.88 -4.72 -2.43
N ALA A 208 -14.58 -4.33 -2.52
CA ALA A 208 -13.66 -4.84 -3.54
C ALA A 208 -13.53 -6.36 -3.48
N ILE A 209 -13.35 -6.92 -2.30
CA ILE A 209 -13.25 -8.37 -2.10
C ILE A 209 -14.56 -9.08 -2.45
N SER A 210 -15.71 -8.50 -2.09
CA SER A 210 -17.01 -9.07 -2.42
C SER A 210 -17.25 -9.14 -3.94
N HIS A 211 -16.72 -8.19 -4.70
CA HIS A 211 -16.83 -8.12 -6.17
C HIS A 211 -15.62 -8.69 -6.92
N ARG A 212 -14.68 -9.35 -6.25
CA ARG A 212 -13.42 -9.86 -6.82
C ARG A 212 -13.51 -10.71 -8.09
N ARG A 213 -14.68 -11.32 -8.35
CA ARG A 213 -14.87 -12.14 -9.58
C ARG A 213 -15.03 -11.30 -10.84
N GLN A 214 -15.07 -9.97 -10.69
CA GLN A 214 -15.16 -9.01 -11.80
C GLN A 214 -13.78 -8.39 -12.12
N ALA A 215 -12.76 -8.70 -11.34
CA ALA A 215 -11.38 -8.22 -11.47
C ALA A 215 -10.51 -9.12 -12.37
#